data_d0bfdf60df88acaa30305e465c2d72fc
#
_entry.id   d0bfdf60df88acaa30305e465c2d72fc
#
_cell.length_a   1.000
_cell.length_b   1.000
_cell.length_c   1.000
_cell.angle_alpha   90.00
_cell.angle_beta   90.00
_cell.angle_gamma   90.00
#
_symmetry.space_group_name_H-M   'P 1'
#
loop_
_entity.id
_entity.type
_entity.pdbx_description
1 polymer ?
#
loop_
_entity_poly.entity_id
_entity_poly.type
_entity_poly.pdbx_seq_one_letter_code
_entity_poly.pdbx_strand_id
1 'polypeptide(L)'
;VNQSVITQVIQKAMDIIDEERKKRSNDLMIREKLEIVIPIIESDFIYAVLSKTDLEREKNNFCNLLGIKDDYGMIMVVEFGDSLVEGNLTNPVGISVKAQSYYPSIRESLKEELSCVVGPIMVNKIVTFIPSSKAELEYDDRIGIIEKARKLVRDFTRQFDIQFKIGIGSVTPIGNLDDSYKEALNAIRNSKGRVAHVKDLPIGCEYEADYPIQIERTLFEKIEKGDIEGTKTEANHFFDWMVDNYPDHMMDIK
;
A
#
# COMPACT_ATOMS: atom_id res chain seq x y z
N VAL A 1 5.31 45.45 -47.71
CA VAL A 1 5.26 45.04 -46.28
C VAL A 1 6.16 46.01 -45.53
N ASN A 2 5.60 46.73 -44.56
CA ASN A 2 6.32 47.76 -43.83
C ASN A 2 7.28 47.10 -42.80
N GLN A 3 8.56 47.39 -42.92
CA GLN A 3 9.63 46.81 -42.07
C GLN A 3 9.29 46.97 -40.56
N SER A 4 8.66 48.08 -40.19
CA SER A 4 8.18 48.36 -38.84
C SER A 4 7.15 47.33 -38.33
N VAL A 5 6.25 46.87 -39.19
CA VAL A 5 5.25 45.85 -38.79
C VAL A 5 5.87 44.49 -38.56
N ILE A 6 6.86 44.11 -39.37
CA ILE A 6 7.60 42.85 -39.18
C ILE A 6 8.36 42.87 -37.86
N THR A 7 9.03 43.97 -37.54
CA THR A 7 9.77 44.12 -36.27
C THR A 7 8.84 44.02 -35.05
N GLN A 8 7.66 44.65 -35.13
CA GLN A 8 6.66 44.54 -34.03
C GLN A 8 6.13 43.12 -33.85
N VAL A 9 5.87 42.40 -34.95
CA VAL A 9 5.43 40.99 -34.85
C VAL A 9 6.50 40.09 -34.26
N ILE A 10 7.76 40.27 -34.69
CA ILE A 10 8.89 39.51 -34.13
C ILE A 10 9.04 39.82 -32.66
N GLN A 11 9.00 41.08 -32.23
CA GLN A 11 9.10 41.47 -30.82
C GLN A 11 7.99 40.82 -29.99
N LYS A 12 6.71 40.89 -30.46
CA LYS A 12 5.62 40.21 -29.78
C LYS A 12 5.81 38.69 -29.68
N ALA A 13 6.32 38.06 -30.72
CA ALA A 13 6.60 36.62 -30.68
C ALA A 13 7.71 36.30 -29.69
N MET A 14 8.76 37.10 -29.60
CA MET A 14 9.82 36.94 -28.60
C MET A 14 9.29 37.12 -27.20
N ASP A 15 8.46 38.13 -26.94
CA ASP A 15 7.85 38.39 -25.62
C ASP A 15 6.98 37.20 -25.15
N ILE A 16 6.17 36.63 -26.07
CA ILE A 16 5.36 35.44 -25.79
C ILE A 16 6.24 34.22 -25.45
N ILE A 17 7.31 34.00 -26.24
CA ILE A 17 8.23 32.88 -25.99
C ILE A 17 8.94 33.03 -24.62
N ASP A 18 9.34 34.25 -24.28
CA ASP A 18 9.98 34.53 -23.00
C ASP A 18 9.04 34.39 -21.81
N GLU A 19 7.78 34.77 -21.94
CA GLU A 19 6.75 34.51 -20.94
C GLU A 19 6.50 33.01 -20.75
N GLU A 20 6.39 32.25 -21.83
CA GLU A 20 6.22 30.79 -21.75
C GLU A 20 7.43 30.10 -21.11
N ARG A 21 8.65 30.53 -21.43
CA ARG A 21 9.88 30.02 -20.81
C ARG A 21 9.90 30.31 -19.30
N LYS A 22 9.53 31.51 -18.90
CA LYS A 22 9.42 31.87 -17.46
C LYS A 22 8.37 31.04 -16.74
N LYS A 23 7.20 30.82 -17.34
CA LYS A 23 6.17 29.95 -16.78
C LYS A 23 6.69 28.51 -16.59
N ARG A 24 7.27 27.92 -17.63
CA ARG A 24 7.86 26.57 -17.55
C ARG A 24 8.95 26.46 -16.50
N SER A 25 9.83 27.45 -16.40
CA SER A 25 10.88 27.48 -15.36
C SER A 25 10.31 27.56 -13.96
N ASN A 26 9.27 28.38 -13.75
CA ASN A 26 8.58 28.46 -12.47
C ASN A 26 7.84 27.15 -12.13
N ASP A 27 7.18 26.55 -13.09
CA ASP A 27 6.48 25.27 -12.89
C ASP A 27 7.45 24.14 -12.52
N LEU A 28 8.63 24.11 -13.16
CA LEU A 28 9.68 23.15 -12.81
C LEU A 28 10.19 23.38 -11.38
N MET A 29 10.48 24.63 -11.02
CA MET A 29 10.93 24.97 -9.67
C MET A 29 9.89 24.62 -8.60
N ILE A 30 8.59 24.84 -8.90
CA ILE A 30 7.50 24.46 -8.00
C ILE A 30 7.45 22.94 -7.85
N ARG A 31 7.55 22.19 -8.95
CA ARG A 31 7.57 20.71 -8.90
C ARG A 31 8.75 20.18 -8.08
N GLU A 32 9.96 20.68 -8.32
CA GLU A 32 11.14 20.29 -7.54
C GLU A 32 10.96 20.56 -6.03
N LYS A 33 10.38 21.71 -5.68
CA LYS A 33 10.07 22.02 -4.29
C LYS A 33 9.00 21.07 -3.71
N LEU A 34 7.98 20.75 -4.48
CA LEU A 34 6.92 19.82 -4.05
C LEU A 34 7.47 18.40 -3.86
N GLU A 35 8.38 17.93 -4.71
CA GLU A 35 9.04 16.63 -4.55
C GLU A 35 9.81 16.50 -3.23
N ILE A 36 10.34 17.60 -2.71
CA ILE A 36 11.04 17.63 -1.42
C ILE A 36 10.04 17.74 -0.25
N VAL A 37 8.99 18.54 -0.41
CA VAL A 37 8.06 18.89 0.69
C VAL A 37 7.02 17.80 0.91
N ILE A 38 6.50 17.17 -0.16
CA ILE A 38 5.46 16.14 -0.05
C ILE A 38 5.90 14.98 0.88
N PRO A 39 7.10 14.40 0.79
CA PRO A 39 7.51 13.34 1.72
C PRO A 39 7.55 13.77 3.18
N ILE A 40 7.82 15.04 3.45
CA ILE A 40 7.81 15.58 4.83
C ILE A 40 6.37 15.63 5.34
N ILE A 41 5.45 16.17 4.56
CA ILE A 41 4.02 16.23 4.92
C ILE A 41 3.43 14.83 5.09
N GLU A 42 3.82 13.88 4.23
CA GLU A 42 3.41 12.48 4.36
C GLU A 42 3.92 11.84 5.66
N SER A 43 5.16 12.13 6.02
CA SER A 43 5.75 11.67 7.28
C SER A 43 5.03 12.24 8.48
N ASP A 44 4.75 13.54 8.47
CA ASP A 44 4.02 14.23 9.55
C ASP A 44 2.59 13.69 9.69
N PHE A 45 1.90 13.44 8.56
CA PHE A 45 0.59 12.80 8.57
C PHE A 45 0.64 11.43 9.25
N ILE A 46 1.59 10.57 8.87
CA ILE A 46 1.73 9.24 9.48
C ILE A 46 2.09 9.35 10.97
N TYR A 47 2.95 10.28 11.37
CA TYR A 47 3.23 10.51 12.80
C TYR A 47 1.99 10.98 13.56
N ALA A 48 1.15 11.84 12.98
CA ALA A 48 -0.11 12.24 13.59
C ALA A 48 -1.08 11.06 13.77
N VAL A 49 -1.15 10.16 12.78
CA VAL A 49 -1.92 8.90 12.89
C VAL A 49 -1.43 8.05 14.06
N LEU A 50 -0.11 7.91 14.23
CA LEU A 50 0.47 7.05 15.27
C LEU A 50 0.38 7.65 16.67
N SER A 51 0.45 8.97 16.80
CA SER A 51 0.49 9.67 18.10
C SER A 51 -0.88 9.98 18.69
N LYS A 52 -1.96 9.85 17.92
CA LYS A 52 -3.35 10.19 18.30
C LYS A 52 -3.61 11.67 18.67
N THR A 53 -2.58 12.49 18.80
CA THR A 53 -2.70 13.75 19.51
C THR A 53 -3.26 14.90 18.71
N ASP A 54 -3.05 14.93 17.39
CA ASP A 54 -3.37 16.09 16.56
C ASP A 54 -4.15 15.78 15.27
N LEU A 55 -4.40 14.49 15.00
CA LEU A 55 -5.01 14.08 13.73
C LEU A 55 -6.40 14.72 13.50
N GLU A 56 -7.25 14.79 14.53
CA GLU A 56 -8.58 15.40 14.40
C GLU A 56 -8.52 16.92 14.12
N ARG A 57 -7.55 17.61 14.70
CA ARG A 57 -7.37 19.05 14.49
C ARG A 57 -6.77 19.38 13.14
N GLU A 58 -5.83 18.57 12.68
CA GLU A 58 -5.05 18.82 11.46
C GLU A 58 -5.53 18.01 10.25
N LYS A 59 -6.51 17.12 10.43
CA LYS A 59 -7.08 16.28 9.37
C LYS A 59 -7.34 17.06 8.08
N ASN A 60 -8.05 18.18 8.19
CA ASN A 60 -8.42 18.97 7.02
C ASN A 60 -7.19 19.56 6.31
N ASN A 61 -6.17 19.94 7.07
CA ASN A 61 -4.93 20.48 6.51
C ASN A 61 -4.17 19.39 5.77
N PHE A 62 -3.99 18.21 6.39
CA PHE A 62 -3.34 17.08 5.74
C PHE A 62 -4.09 16.60 4.51
N CYS A 63 -5.42 16.45 4.59
CA CYS A 63 -6.24 16.02 3.46
C CYS A 63 -6.10 17.01 2.29
N ASN A 64 -6.14 18.31 2.55
CA ASN A 64 -5.97 19.33 1.51
C ASN A 64 -4.57 19.30 0.89
N LEU A 65 -3.51 19.20 1.71
CA LEU A 65 -2.12 19.22 1.24
C LEU A 65 -1.76 17.95 0.47
N LEU A 66 -2.26 16.79 0.90
CA LEU A 66 -2.01 15.49 0.27
C LEU A 66 -3.03 15.14 -0.82
N GLY A 67 -4.05 15.98 -1.03
CA GLY A 67 -5.09 15.75 -2.03
C GLY A 67 -6.02 14.57 -1.69
N ILE A 68 -6.14 14.21 -0.42
CA ILE A 68 -7.02 13.14 0.06
C ILE A 68 -8.46 13.69 0.06
N LYS A 69 -9.33 13.05 -0.73
CA LYS A 69 -10.73 13.43 -0.88
C LYS A 69 -11.68 12.51 -0.11
N ASP A 70 -11.21 11.35 0.26
CA ASP A 70 -11.98 10.31 0.92
C ASP A 70 -12.00 10.55 2.44
N ASP A 71 -13.12 10.19 3.07
CA ASP A 71 -13.29 10.30 4.54
C ASP A 71 -12.80 9.06 5.30
N TYR A 72 -12.51 8.00 4.58
CA TYR A 72 -12.11 6.70 5.09
C TYR A 72 -10.77 6.28 4.51
N GLY A 73 -10.18 5.28 5.13
CA GLY A 73 -9.00 4.62 4.61
C GLY A 73 -8.51 3.53 5.54
N MET A 74 -7.43 2.89 5.16
CA MET A 74 -6.83 1.81 5.93
C MET A 74 -5.33 2.01 6.05
N ILE A 75 -4.75 1.43 7.08
CA ILE A 75 -3.31 1.38 7.28
C ILE A 75 -2.78 0.03 6.80
N MET A 76 -1.72 0.10 6.02
CA MET A 76 -0.89 -1.03 5.66
C MET A 76 0.49 -0.83 6.28
N VAL A 77 1.02 -1.85 6.93
CA VAL A 77 2.37 -1.85 7.51
C VAL A 77 3.24 -2.80 6.69
N VAL A 78 4.33 -2.29 6.17
CA VAL A 78 5.38 -3.07 5.50
C VAL A 78 6.50 -3.27 6.51
N GLU A 79 6.70 -4.49 6.98
CA GLU A 79 7.80 -4.87 7.86
C GLU A 79 8.91 -5.53 7.05
N PHE A 80 10.16 -5.23 7.37
CA PHE A 80 11.31 -5.82 6.71
C PHE A 80 12.37 -6.28 7.71
N GLY A 81 13.09 -7.34 7.35
CA GLY A 81 14.18 -7.90 8.16
C GLY A 81 14.00 -9.37 8.47
N ASP A 82 15.07 -9.99 8.99
CA ASP A 82 15.12 -11.42 9.31
C ASP A 82 14.47 -11.74 10.68
N SER A 83 13.25 -11.31 10.93
CA SER A 83 12.54 -11.69 12.16
C SER A 83 12.13 -13.16 12.20
N LEU A 84 12.52 -13.96 11.18
CA LEU A 84 12.11 -15.36 11.00
C LEU A 84 13.22 -16.40 11.23
N VAL A 85 14.44 -15.99 11.53
CA VAL A 85 15.51 -16.95 11.87
C VAL A 85 15.77 -16.92 13.36
N GLU A 86 15.10 -17.78 14.10
CA GLU A 86 15.47 -18.12 15.47
C GLU A 86 16.95 -18.56 15.49
N GLY A 87 17.82 -17.74 16.04
CA GLY A 87 19.20 -18.13 16.36
C GLY A 87 20.32 -17.38 15.67
N ASN A 88 20.10 -16.57 14.67
CA ASN A 88 21.12 -15.70 14.11
C ASN A 88 20.89 -14.26 14.53
N LEU A 89 21.83 -13.71 15.28
CA LEU A 89 21.94 -12.26 15.57
C LEU A 89 22.18 -11.50 14.26
N THR A 90 21.12 -11.31 13.48
CA THR A 90 21.15 -10.37 12.35
C THR A 90 21.34 -8.98 12.91
N ASN A 91 22.35 -8.28 12.43
CA ASN A 91 22.69 -6.93 12.89
C ASN A 91 21.54 -5.97 12.53
N PRO A 92 20.67 -5.55 13.47
CA PRO A 92 19.52 -4.70 13.20
C PRO A 92 19.93 -3.37 12.56
N VAL A 93 21.13 -2.88 12.88
CA VAL A 93 21.69 -1.65 12.32
C VAL A 93 22.04 -1.83 10.85
N GLY A 94 22.61 -2.97 10.46
CA GLY A 94 22.92 -3.26 9.06
C GLY A 94 21.68 -3.35 8.19
N ILE A 95 20.58 -3.93 8.69
CA ILE A 95 19.29 -4.01 7.98
C ILE A 95 18.68 -2.60 7.84
N SER A 96 18.70 -1.80 8.88
CA SER A 96 18.18 -0.43 8.84
C SER A 96 18.93 0.45 7.84
N VAL A 97 20.26 0.33 7.75
CA VAL A 97 21.08 1.07 6.78
C VAL A 97 20.78 0.63 5.35
N LYS A 98 20.68 -0.68 5.10
CA LYS A 98 20.28 -1.20 3.78
C LYS A 98 18.86 -0.72 3.40
N ALA A 99 17.92 -0.78 4.32
CA ALA A 99 16.54 -0.35 4.09
C ALA A 99 16.47 1.15 3.73
N GLN A 100 17.27 2.00 4.35
CA GLN A 100 17.33 3.41 3.99
C GLN A 100 17.78 3.64 2.54
N SER A 101 18.72 2.83 2.02
CA SER A 101 19.14 2.93 0.62
C SER A 101 18.08 2.46 -0.36
N TYR A 102 17.19 1.54 0.06
CA TYR A 102 16.11 1.00 -0.77
C TYR A 102 14.80 1.79 -0.64
N TYR A 103 14.68 2.64 0.38
CA TYR A 103 13.44 3.37 0.69
C TYR A 103 12.86 4.15 -0.49
N PRO A 104 13.64 4.90 -1.30
CA PRO A 104 13.08 5.62 -2.44
C PRO A 104 12.37 4.68 -3.42
N SER A 105 12.97 3.54 -3.76
CA SER A 105 12.39 2.55 -4.67
C SER A 105 11.16 1.86 -4.07
N ILE A 106 11.21 1.52 -2.77
CA ILE A 106 10.07 0.93 -2.05
C ILE A 106 8.89 1.91 -2.04
N ARG A 107 9.16 3.19 -1.72
CA ARG A 107 8.16 4.26 -1.67
C ARG A 107 7.50 4.46 -3.04
N GLU A 108 8.28 4.51 -4.11
CA GLU A 108 7.78 4.65 -5.48
C GLU A 108 6.86 3.48 -5.85
N SER A 109 7.32 2.24 -5.67
CA SER A 109 6.51 1.05 -5.95
C SER A 109 5.20 0.99 -5.13
N LEU A 110 5.24 1.38 -3.85
CA LEU A 110 4.03 1.47 -3.02
C LEU A 110 3.04 2.49 -3.59
N LYS A 111 3.51 3.65 -4.01
CA LYS A 111 2.66 4.70 -4.58
C LYS A 111 2.07 4.31 -5.94
N GLU A 112 2.85 3.68 -6.80
CA GLU A 112 2.40 3.21 -8.11
C GLU A 112 1.31 2.15 -7.99
N GLU A 113 1.48 1.19 -7.07
CA GLU A 113 0.56 0.06 -6.95
C GLU A 113 -0.70 0.41 -6.14
N LEU A 114 -0.61 1.28 -5.12
CA LEU A 114 -1.66 1.47 -4.13
C LEU A 114 -2.24 2.89 -4.07
N SER A 115 -1.66 3.86 -4.78
CA SER A 115 -2.06 5.28 -4.70
C SER A 115 -2.17 5.77 -3.23
N CYS A 116 -1.14 5.52 -2.43
CA CYS A 116 -1.14 5.69 -0.98
C CYS A 116 -0.24 6.84 -0.50
N VAL A 117 -0.43 7.24 0.74
CA VAL A 117 0.52 8.08 1.50
C VAL A 117 1.54 7.17 2.17
N VAL A 118 2.82 7.43 1.99
CA VAL A 118 3.91 6.58 2.49
C VAL A 118 4.69 7.32 3.56
N GLY A 119 4.69 6.78 4.77
CA GLY A 119 5.46 7.30 5.91
C GLY A 119 6.96 6.96 5.83
N PRO A 120 7.75 7.49 6.77
CA PRO A 120 9.18 7.22 6.84
C PRO A 120 9.46 5.79 7.32
N ILE A 121 10.74 5.39 7.23
CA ILE A 121 11.20 4.17 7.89
C ILE A 121 11.22 4.39 9.40
N MET A 122 10.50 3.53 10.12
CA MET A 122 10.48 3.50 11.57
C MET A 122 11.02 2.15 12.05
N VAL A 123 12.27 2.13 12.48
CA VAL A 123 13.03 0.93 12.85
C VAL A 123 13.12 -0.04 11.67
N ASN A 124 12.18 -0.96 11.55
CA ASN A 124 12.09 -1.96 10.47
C ASN A 124 10.71 -1.97 9.79
N LYS A 125 9.98 -0.86 9.88
CA LYS A 125 8.62 -0.75 9.33
C LYS A 125 8.45 0.52 8.51
N ILE A 126 7.62 0.43 7.49
CA ILE A 126 7.07 1.56 6.75
C ILE A 126 5.55 1.48 6.93
N VAL A 127 4.95 2.57 7.39
CA VAL A 127 3.50 2.69 7.55
C VAL A 127 2.95 3.45 6.35
N THR A 128 1.93 2.90 5.72
CA THR A 128 1.26 3.52 4.58
C THR A 128 -0.22 3.69 4.86
N PHE A 129 -0.78 4.79 4.38
CA PHE A 129 -2.21 5.05 4.42
C PHE A 129 -2.78 4.91 3.01
N ILE A 130 -3.80 4.09 2.86
CA ILE A 130 -4.52 3.87 1.61
C ILE A 130 -5.91 4.49 1.75
N PRO A 131 -6.24 5.57 1.00
CA PRO A 131 -7.56 6.18 1.01
C PRO A 131 -8.63 5.21 0.50
N SER A 132 -9.84 5.32 1.01
CA SER A 132 -11.01 4.55 0.58
C SER A 132 -12.27 5.41 0.55
N SER A 133 -13.00 5.35 -0.55
CA SER A 133 -14.32 5.98 -0.65
C SER A 133 -15.43 5.18 0.05
N LYS A 134 -15.16 3.92 0.39
CA LYS A 134 -16.07 3.02 1.09
C LYS A 134 -15.72 2.96 2.57
N ALA A 135 -16.72 2.93 3.44
CA ALA A 135 -16.53 2.75 4.89
C ALA A 135 -16.13 1.31 5.26
N GLU A 136 -16.41 0.35 4.39
CA GLU A 136 -16.03 -1.04 4.53
C GLU A 136 -15.70 -1.61 3.15
N LEU A 137 -14.70 -2.50 3.09
CA LEU A 137 -14.35 -3.21 1.86
C LEU A 137 -15.25 -4.42 1.68
N GLU A 138 -15.78 -4.56 0.48
CA GLU A 138 -16.34 -5.80 0.02
C GLU A 138 -15.24 -6.87 -0.12
N TYR A 139 -15.64 -8.12 -0.23
CA TYR A 139 -14.70 -9.23 -0.35
C TYR A 139 -13.74 -9.06 -1.53
N ASP A 140 -14.26 -8.73 -2.71
CA ASP A 140 -13.44 -8.53 -3.92
C ASP A 140 -12.45 -7.37 -3.80
N ASP A 141 -12.86 -6.25 -3.21
CA ASP A 141 -11.98 -5.11 -2.96
C ASP A 141 -10.82 -5.52 -2.03
N ARG A 142 -11.14 -6.30 -0.98
CA ARG A 142 -10.15 -6.79 -0.03
C ARG A 142 -9.14 -7.74 -0.68
N ILE A 143 -9.63 -8.69 -1.48
CA ILE A 143 -8.77 -9.59 -2.26
C ILE A 143 -7.88 -8.80 -3.21
N GLY A 144 -8.41 -7.80 -3.92
CA GLY A 144 -7.63 -6.95 -4.81
C GLY A 144 -6.46 -6.25 -4.09
N ILE A 145 -6.67 -5.78 -2.85
CA ILE A 145 -5.60 -5.16 -2.05
C ILE A 145 -4.57 -6.19 -1.60
N ILE A 146 -5.01 -7.38 -1.17
CA ILE A 146 -4.12 -8.48 -0.79
C ILE A 146 -3.25 -8.92 -1.98
N GLU A 147 -3.81 -9.04 -3.18
CA GLU A 147 -3.07 -9.38 -4.40
C GLU A 147 -1.98 -8.35 -4.73
N LYS A 148 -2.31 -7.05 -4.62
CA LYS A 148 -1.35 -5.96 -4.79
C LYS A 148 -0.23 -6.04 -3.75
N ALA A 149 -0.58 -6.28 -2.49
CA ALA A 149 0.39 -6.44 -1.42
C ALA A 149 1.30 -7.67 -1.65
N ARG A 150 0.75 -8.80 -2.12
CA ARG A 150 1.54 -9.98 -2.49
C ARG A 150 2.49 -9.71 -3.66
N LYS A 151 2.02 -8.97 -4.67
CA LYS A 151 2.87 -8.53 -5.77
C LYS A 151 4.04 -7.70 -5.26
N LEU A 152 3.77 -6.70 -4.43
CA LEU A 152 4.80 -5.86 -3.81
C LEU A 152 5.82 -6.69 -3.02
N VAL A 153 5.39 -7.63 -2.18
CA VAL A 153 6.31 -8.51 -1.43
C VAL A 153 7.18 -9.34 -2.36
N ARG A 154 6.61 -9.92 -3.44
CA ARG A 154 7.40 -10.68 -4.42
C ARG A 154 8.44 -9.79 -5.12
N ASP A 155 8.04 -8.60 -5.55
CA ASP A 155 8.91 -7.67 -6.28
C ASP A 155 10.03 -7.16 -5.37
N PHE A 156 9.71 -6.79 -4.13
CA PHE A 156 10.70 -6.39 -3.13
C PHE A 156 11.67 -7.51 -2.78
N THR A 157 11.18 -8.74 -2.59
CA THR A 157 12.05 -9.90 -2.29
C THR A 157 12.98 -10.25 -3.45
N ARG A 158 12.58 -9.98 -4.71
CA ARG A 158 13.44 -10.18 -5.88
C ARG A 158 14.47 -9.06 -6.06
N GLN A 159 14.08 -7.83 -5.73
CA GLN A 159 14.90 -6.64 -5.96
C GLN A 159 15.88 -6.38 -4.81
N PHE A 160 15.47 -6.69 -3.59
CA PHE A 160 16.22 -6.40 -2.38
C PHE A 160 16.55 -7.70 -1.64
N ASP A 161 17.76 -7.78 -1.12
CA ASP A 161 18.21 -8.93 -0.30
C ASP A 161 17.71 -8.79 1.15
N ILE A 162 16.39 -8.65 1.32
CA ILE A 162 15.71 -8.49 2.60
C ILE A 162 14.33 -9.16 2.50
N GLN A 163 13.89 -9.81 3.59
CA GLN A 163 12.54 -10.36 3.69
C GLN A 163 11.54 -9.26 4.01
N PHE A 164 10.33 -9.38 3.44
CA PHE A 164 9.24 -8.45 3.65
C PHE A 164 7.98 -9.17 4.12
N LYS A 165 7.26 -8.54 5.06
CA LYS A 165 5.90 -8.90 5.46
C LYS A 165 5.01 -7.69 5.36
N ILE A 166 3.74 -7.89 5.03
CA ILE A 166 2.74 -6.84 4.96
C ILE A 166 1.53 -7.23 5.80
N GLY A 167 1.16 -6.32 6.71
CA GLY A 167 -0.09 -6.41 7.45
C GLY A 167 -1.05 -5.30 7.01
N ILE A 168 -2.32 -5.62 6.90
CA ILE A 168 -3.36 -4.70 6.43
C ILE A 168 -4.46 -4.64 7.49
N GLY A 169 -4.78 -3.44 7.95
CA GLY A 169 -5.91 -3.18 8.86
C GLY A 169 -7.22 -3.00 8.11
N SER A 170 -8.32 -2.91 8.84
CA SER A 170 -9.63 -2.58 8.28
C SER A 170 -9.71 -1.12 7.88
N VAL A 171 -10.69 -0.82 7.01
CA VAL A 171 -11.05 0.57 6.70
C VAL A 171 -11.68 1.21 7.93
N THR A 172 -11.21 2.41 8.25
CA THR A 172 -11.72 3.23 9.36
C THR A 172 -11.86 4.68 8.90
N PRO A 173 -12.68 5.50 9.58
CA PRO A 173 -12.63 6.94 9.38
C PRO A 173 -11.22 7.47 9.62
N ILE A 174 -10.81 8.51 8.89
CA ILE A 174 -9.44 9.08 9.00
C ILE A 174 -9.10 9.46 10.46
N GLY A 175 -10.07 9.91 11.26
CA GLY A 175 -9.85 10.23 12.69
C GLY A 175 -9.47 9.02 13.56
N ASN A 176 -9.73 7.78 13.09
CA ASN A 176 -9.55 6.52 13.83
C ASN A 176 -8.52 5.58 13.17
N LEU A 177 -7.61 6.11 12.38
CA LEU A 177 -6.60 5.31 11.65
C LEU A 177 -5.63 4.56 12.58
N ASP A 178 -5.50 5.00 13.82
CA ASP A 178 -4.71 4.28 14.84
C ASP A 178 -5.26 2.88 15.14
N ASP A 179 -6.56 2.67 15.04
CA ASP A 179 -7.15 1.34 15.20
C ASP A 179 -6.80 0.45 14.01
N SER A 180 -6.90 0.96 12.76
CA SER A 180 -6.43 0.26 11.58
C SER A 180 -4.93 -0.07 11.64
N TYR A 181 -4.11 0.82 12.21
CA TYR A 181 -2.69 0.56 12.43
C TYR A 181 -2.44 -0.60 13.41
N LYS A 182 -3.14 -0.63 14.54
CA LYS A 182 -3.05 -1.75 15.51
C LYS A 182 -3.46 -3.07 14.88
N GLU A 183 -4.53 -3.06 14.09
CA GLU A 183 -5.00 -4.22 13.35
C GLU A 183 -3.96 -4.71 12.32
N ALA A 184 -3.33 -3.81 11.57
CA ALA A 184 -2.27 -4.15 10.64
C ALA A 184 -1.06 -4.79 11.34
N LEU A 185 -0.64 -4.26 12.51
CA LEU A 185 0.39 -4.88 13.32
C LEU A 185 -0.01 -6.26 13.86
N ASN A 186 -1.27 -6.39 14.27
CA ASN A 186 -1.82 -7.66 14.73
C ASN A 186 -1.83 -8.71 13.60
N ALA A 187 -2.17 -8.29 12.38
CA ALA A 187 -2.12 -9.13 11.20
C ALA A 187 -0.70 -9.67 10.94
N ILE A 188 0.33 -8.83 11.03
CA ILE A 188 1.73 -9.28 10.88
C ILE A 188 2.12 -10.31 11.95
N ARG A 189 1.73 -10.08 13.20
CA ARG A 189 2.15 -10.91 14.33
C ARG A 189 1.49 -12.29 14.33
N ASN A 190 0.19 -12.33 13.97
CA ASN A 190 -0.63 -13.54 14.08
C ASN A 190 -0.72 -14.33 12.77
N SER A 191 -0.18 -13.79 11.67
CA SER A 191 -0.10 -14.51 10.41
C SER A 191 1.23 -15.23 10.26
N LYS A 192 1.17 -16.47 9.80
CA LYS A 192 2.35 -17.20 9.33
C LYS A 192 2.76 -16.75 7.92
N GLY A 193 1.83 -16.20 7.14
CA GLY A 193 2.06 -15.73 5.77
C GLY A 193 2.82 -14.42 5.69
N ARG A 194 3.31 -14.08 4.50
CA ARG A 194 4.01 -12.82 4.24
C ARG A 194 3.07 -11.62 4.07
N VAL A 195 1.80 -11.86 3.76
CA VAL A 195 0.75 -10.84 3.63
C VAL A 195 -0.48 -11.31 4.40
N ALA A 196 -1.02 -10.45 5.25
CA ALA A 196 -2.23 -10.73 6.00
C ALA A 196 -3.10 -9.49 6.13
N HIS A 197 -4.40 -9.67 5.99
CA HIS A 197 -5.41 -8.69 6.35
C HIS A 197 -6.04 -9.08 7.68
N VAL A 198 -6.39 -8.12 8.54
CA VAL A 198 -6.92 -8.39 9.89
C VAL A 198 -8.19 -9.24 9.87
N LYS A 199 -9.08 -9.04 8.89
CA LYS A 199 -10.34 -9.80 8.76
C LYS A 199 -10.14 -11.25 8.30
N ASP A 200 -8.94 -11.59 7.82
CA ASP A 200 -8.59 -12.94 7.34
C ASP A 200 -7.77 -13.72 8.38
N LEU A 201 -7.67 -13.20 9.61
CA LEU A 201 -7.11 -13.89 10.77
C LEU A 201 -8.25 -14.62 11.53
N PRO A 202 -8.09 -15.85 11.93
CA PRO A 202 -7.00 -16.79 11.75
C PRO A 202 -7.45 -17.99 10.92
N ILE A 203 -7.32 -17.98 9.66
CA ILE A 203 -7.23 -19.24 8.93
C ILE A 203 -5.73 -19.47 8.84
N GLY A 204 -5.20 -20.36 9.68
CA GLY A 204 -3.77 -20.61 9.85
C GLY A 204 -3.09 -21.26 8.65
N CYS A 205 -3.46 -20.87 7.43
CA CYS A 205 -2.84 -21.31 6.21
C CYS A 205 -1.63 -20.44 5.92
N GLU A 206 -0.46 -21.04 5.79
CA GLU A 206 0.68 -20.44 5.13
C GLU A 206 0.34 -20.32 3.64
N TYR A 207 -0.20 -19.18 3.24
CA TYR A 207 -0.40 -18.91 1.81
C TYR A 207 0.96 -18.63 1.18
N GLU A 208 1.63 -19.67 0.71
CA GLU A 208 2.68 -19.49 -0.27
C GLU A 208 2.09 -18.96 -1.58
N ALA A 209 2.94 -18.53 -2.52
CA ALA A 209 2.61 -17.68 -3.68
C ALA A 209 1.47 -18.16 -4.60
N ASP A 210 0.89 -19.32 -4.36
CA ASP A 210 -0.04 -20.01 -5.27
C ASP A 210 -1.45 -20.22 -4.69
N TYR A 211 -1.88 -19.40 -3.73
CA TYR A 211 -3.26 -19.46 -3.22
C TYR A 211 -4.29 -19.44 -4.37
N PRO A 212 -5.28 -20.34 -4.39
CA PRO A 212 -6.17 -20.54 -5.54
C PRO A 212 -7.30 -19.50 -5.60
N ILE A 213 -6.93 -18.22 -5.72
CA ILE A 213 -7.86 -17.07 -5.75
C ILE A 213 -8.97 -17.27 -6.80
N GLN A 214 -8.66 -17.89 -7.93
CA GLN A 214 -9.64 -18.10 -8.99
C GLN A 214 -10.71 -19.12 -8.59
N ILE A 215 -10.33 -20.19 -7.89
CA ILE A 215 -11.27 -21.19 -7.38
C ILE A 215 -12.16 -20.55 -6.32
N GLU A 216 -11.57 -19.79 -5.40
CA GLU A 216 -12.31 -19.08 -4.37
C GLU A 216 -13.30 -18.06 -4.97
N ARG A 217 -12.87 -17.26 -5.93
CA ARG A 217 -13.74 -16.29 -6.64
C ARG A 217 -14.91 -17.00 -7.33
N THR A 218 -14.64 -18.09 -8.07
CA THR A 218 -15.68 -18.87 -8.75
C THR A 218 -16.66 -19.45 -7.74
N LEU A 219 -16.18 -19.94 -6.59
CA LEU A 219 -17.02 -20.44 -5.50
C LEU A 219 -17.99 -19.36 -5.00
N PHE A 220 -17.49 -18.15 -4.71
CA PHE A 220 -18.35 -17.04 -4.26
C PHE A 220 -19.35 -16.60 -5.32
N GLU A 221 -18.97 -16.53 -6.60
CA GLU A 221 -19.89 -16.22 -7.70
C GLU A 221 -21.03 -17.26 -7.81
N LYS A 222 -20.73 -18.54 -7.56
CA LYS A 222 -21.75 -19.62 -7.55
C LYS A 222 -22.70 -19.49 -6.37
N ILE A 223 -22.18 -19.13 -5.19
CA ILE A 223 -22.98 -18.88 -3.99
C ILE A 223 -23.94 -17.70 -4.24
N GLU A 224 -23.44 -16.58 -4.77
CA GLU A 224 -24.27 -15.41 -5.05
C GLU A 224 -25.38 -15.67 -6.07
N LYS A 225 -25.10 -16.52 -7.07
CA LYS A 225 -26.07 -16.93 -8.09
C LYS A 225 -27.05 -18.00 -7.60
N GLY A 226 -26.86 -18.53 -6.39
CA GLY A 226 -27.67 -19.62 -5.84
C GLY A 226 -27.49 -20.96 -6.57
N ASP A 227 -26.39 -21.17 -7.28
CA ASP A 227 -26.06 -22.39 -8.01
C ASP A 227 -25.50 -23.44 -7.04
N ILE A 228 -26.40 -24.23 -6.43
CA ILE A 228 -26.05 -25.21 -5.38
C ILE A 228 -25.07 -26.27 -5.88
N GLU A 229 -25.28 -26.82 -7.09
CA GLU A 229 -24.39 -27.87 -7.64
C GLU A 229 -23.04 -27.30 -8.04
N GLY A 230 -23.00 -26.11 -8.65
CA GLY A 230 -21.76 -25.41 -8.94
C GLY A 230 -20.99 -25.03 -7.66
N THR A 231 -21.69 -24.59 -6.62
CA THR A 231 -21.09 -24.30 -5.31
C THR A 231 -20.41 -25.51 -4.70
N LYS A 232 -21.08 -26.69 -4.70
CA LYS A 232 -20.49 -27.94 -4.20
C LYS A 232 -19.24 -28.35 -4.99
N THR A 233 -19.29 -28.20 -6.32
CA THR A 233 -18.17 -28.55 -7.18
C THR A 233 -16.95 -27.70 -6.88
N GLU A 234 -17.12 -26.37 -6.81
CA GLU A 234 -16.03 -25.45 -6.53
C GLU A 234 -15.53 -25.57 -5.08
N ALA A 235 -16.42 -25.85 -4.12
CA ALA A 235 -16.02 -26.12 -2.74
C ALA A 235 -15.13 -27.39 -2.65
N ASN A 236 -15.46 -28.45 -3.41
CA ASN A 236 -14.61 -29.63 -3.46
C ASN A 236 -13.26 -29.33 -4.12
N HIS A 237 -13.23 -28.58 -5.23
CA HIS A 237 -11.95 -28.16 -5.86
C HIS A 237 -11.08 -27.36 -4.90
N PHE A 238 -11.69 -26.45 -4.13
CA PHE A 238 -10.98 -25.69 -3.13
C PHE A 238 -10.45 -26.58 -1.99
N PHE A 239 -11.26 -27.50 -1.53
CA PHE A 239 -10.88 -28.47 -0.51
C PHE A 239 -9.73 -29.38 -0.98
N ASP A 240 -9.83 -29.94 -2.19
CA ASP A 240 -8.80 -30.79 -2.77
C ASP A 240 -7.47 -30.02 -2.89
N TRP A 241 -7.53 -28.77 -3.35
CA TRP A 241 -6.34 -27.92 -3.40
C TRP A 241 -5.73 -27.71 -2.00
N MET A 242 -6.56 -27.49 -0.96
CA MET A 242 -6.10 -27.34 0.43
C MET A 242 -5.41 -28.61 0.94
N VAL A 243 -5.98 -29.76 0.67
CA VAL A 243 -5.42 -31.08 1.06
C VAL A 243 -4.07 -31.34 0.38
N ASP A 244 -3.97 -31.03 -0.91
CA ASP A 244 -2.75 -31.27 -1.69
C ASP A 244 -1.59 -30.34 -1.28
N ASN A 245 -1.89 -29.10 -0.90
CA ASN A 245 -0.87 -28.11 -0.56
C ASN A 245 -0.58 -27.98 0.94
N TYR A 246 -1.47 -28.48 1.82
CA TYR A 246 -1.32 -28.40 3.28
C TYR A 246 -1.64 -29.73 3.97
N PRO A 247 -0.96 -30.84 3.64
CA PRO A 247 -1.26 -32.16 4.17
C PRO A 247 -1.08 -32.26 5.69
N ASP A 248 -0.19 -31.45 6.27
CA ASP A 248 0.11 -31.45 7.72
C ASP A 248 -0.95 -30.70 8.57
N HIS A 249 -1.85 -29.94 7.92
CA HIS A 249 -2.90 -29.15 8.59
C HIS A 249 -4.32 -29.71 8.37
N MET A 250 -4.44 -30.97 7.96
CA MET A 250 -5.75 -31.60 7.67
C MET A 250 -6.75 -31.55 8.86
N MET A 251 -6.28 -31.43 10.10
CA MET A 251 -7.13 -31.30 11.28
C MET A 251 -7.75 -29.91 11.43
N ASP A 252 -7.14 -28.90 10.84
CA ASP A 252 -7.55 -27.49 10.93
C ASP A 252 -8.54 -27.11 9.80
N ILE A 253 -8.71 -27.99 8.79
CA ILE A 253 -9.54 -27.78 7.61
C ILE A 253 -10.99 -28.26 7.82
N LYS A 254 -11.31 -28.82 8.98
CA LYS A 254 -12.68 -29.22 9.36
C LYS A 254 -13.42 -28.04 9.98
#